data_1c8411c79cfd2696aefb8469aebd5bfa
#
_entry.id   1c8411c79cfd2696aefb8469aebd5bfa
#
_cell.length_a   1.000
_cell.length_b   1.000
_cell.length_c   1.000
_cell.angle_alpha   90.00
_cell.angle_beta   90.00
_cell.angle_gamma   90.00
#
_symmetry.space_group_name_H-M   'P 1'
#
loop_
_entity.id
_entity.type
_entity.pdbx_description
1 polymer ?
#
loop_
_entity_poly.entity_id
_entity_poly.type
_entity_poly.pdbx_seq_one_letter_code
_entity_poly.pdbx_strand_id
1 'polypeptide(L)'
;LCCGCGSTSPDKGEFLSFGAFAVKALPDGSKEVTDGIGRKLVLVPRGQEPPSGYEKSEIIPVPVRRVAAYSAFDAAMLKALGVVQDVLVGVTKAKEEWTIPEVISGMENGKIAYLGEPESINLEALTNARPEIVMTWDQSAIPMLDELNIPCIITTTPVAADLDARMRFVQFLAPFFDRQKEADAFVERVTRVVDRIRQKAQDLPERPKVMWGDVYEKRVMVEPGNCWVAEFVRLAGANYLFDDVFGSACIEISLERFITSGKDADTLFTYRTANVGVTSKEAMARTNPAVERIGPIQDGKVLSPLPHYAQSADRLDEILEEVASILHPGLFPKESRNFFAELPDRDNLRKEGE
;
A
#
# COMPACT_ATOMS: atom_id res chain seq x y z
N LEU A 1 -2.80 29.23 -43.13
CA LEU A 1 -2.79 29.73 -41.73
C LEU A 1 -2.34 28.59 -40.84
N CYS A 2 -1.05 28.57 -40.53
CA CYS A 2 -0.43 27.61 -39.63
C CYS A 2 -0.70 28.07 -38.18
N CYS A 3 -1.39 27.26 -37.39
CA CYS A 3 -1.40 27.41 -35.94
C CYS A 3 -0.28 26.50 -35.38
N GLY A 4 0.79 27.12 -34.91
CA GLY A 4 1.85 26.46 -34.19
C GLY A 4 1.38 26.05 -32.77
N CYS A 5 1.47 24.76 -32.46
CA CYS A 5 1.41 24.28 -31.09
C CYS A 5 2.70 24.67 -30.37
N GLY A 6 2.66 25.76 -29.62
CA GLY A 6 3.72 26.09 -28.68
C GLY A 6 3.66 25.13 -27.49
N SER A 7 4.72 24.35 -27.30
CA SER A 7 5.00 23.65 -26.05
C SER A 7 5.29 24.71 -24.98
N THR A 8 4.31 25.02 -24.14
CA THR A 8 4.55 25.80 -22.93
C THR A 8 5.31 24.94 -21.95
N SER A 9 6.55 25.33 -21.67
CA SER A 9 7.32 24.83 -20.52
C SER A 9 6.48 25.03 -19.26
N PRO A 10 6.43 24.06 -18.31
CA PRO A 10 5.68 24.25 -17.08
C PRO A 10 6.29 25.43 -16.29
N ASP A 11 5.39 26.29 -15.85
CA ASP A 11 5.69 27.53 -15.14
C ASP A 11 6.33 27.21 -13.77
N LYS A 12 7.20 28.09 -13.28
CA LYS A 12 7.96 27.97 -12.00
C LYS A 12 7.01 28.03 -10.78
N GLY A 13 6.26 26.97 -10.54
CA GLY A 13 5.28 26.87 -9.48
C GLY A 13 4.52 25.55 -9.56
N GLU A 14 5.19 24.50 -10.01
CA GLU A 14 4.57 23.19 -10.23
C GLU A 14 3.91 22.69 -8.97
N PHE A 15 2.58 22.58 -9.02
CA PHE A 15 1.74 22.01 -7.97
C PHE A 15 1.37 20.60 -8.38
N LEU A 16 1.88 19.62 -7.66
CA LEU A 16 1.49 18.21 -7.78
C LEU A 16 0.50 17.89 -6.67
N SER A 17 -0.71 17.43 -7.01
CA SER A 17 -1.71 17.01 -6.04
C SER A 17 -2.33 15.67 -6.47
N PHE A 18 -2.45 14.74 -5.54
CA PHE A 18 -3.13 13.46 -5.74
C PHE A 18 -3.66 12.94 -4.40
N GLY A 19 -4.94 12.62 -4.35
CA GLY A 19 -5.61 12.33 -3.09
C GLY A 19 -5.45 13.47 -2.10
N ALA A 20 -5.00 13.17 -0.87
CA ALA A 20 -4.73 14.15 0.17
C ALA A 20 -3.32 14.75 0.10
N PHE A 21 -2.41 14.15 -0.66
CA PHE A 21 -1.00 14.55 -0.75
C PHE A 21 -0.79 15.67 -1.77
N ALA A 22 0.10 16.59 -1.45
CA ALA A 22 0.49 17.64 -2.39
C ALA A 22 1.97 18.05 -2.22
N VAL A 23 2.56 18.52 -3.31
CA VAL A 23 3.90 19.11 -3.34
C VAL A 23 3.81 20.42 -4.12
N LYS A 24 4.27 21.52 -3.53
CA LYS A 24 4.26 22.85 -4.12
C LYS A 24 5.68 23.43 -4.07
N ALA A 25 6.25 23.82 -5.22
CA ALA A 25 7.51 24.54 -5.26
C ALA A 25 7.33 25.95 -4.69
N LEU A 26 8.34 26.41 -3.89
CA LEU A 26 8.39 27.75 -3.36
C LEU A 26 9.46 28.58 -4.12
N PRO A 27 9.35 29.94 -4.10
CA PRO A 27 10.25 30.79 -4.88
C PRO A 27 11.73 30.71 -4.49
N ASP A 28 12.02 30.29 -3.25
CA ASP A 28 13.36 30.13 -2.70
C ASP A 28 14.02 28.78 -3.05
N GLY A 29 13.31 27.90 -3.78
CA GLY A 29 13.80 26.57 -4.14
C GLY A 29 13.45 25.48 -3.13
N SER A 30 12.85 25.82 -1.99
CA SER A 30 12.24 24.86 -1.08
C SER A 30 10.90 24.34 -1.63
N LYS A 31 10.31 23.31 -0.97
CA LYS A 31 9.01 22.77 -1.39
C LYS A 31 8.11 22.62 -0.17
N GLU A 32 6.92 23.20 -0.22
CA GLU A 32 5.86 22.88 0.74
C GLU A 32 5.25 21.53 0.35
N VAL A 33 5.10 20.64 1.32
CA VAL A 33 4.43 19.35 1.16
C VAL A 33 3.23 19.29 2.10
N THR A 34 2.14 18.69 1.62
CA THR A 34 0.96 18.41 2.42
C THR A 34 0.88 16.90 2.62
N ASP A 35 0.84 16.45 3.88
CA ASP A 35 0.77 15.03 4.22
C ASP A 35 -0.67 14.47 4.19
N GLY A 36 -0.82 13.19 4.51
CA GLY A 36 -2.09 12.47 4.40
C GLY A 36 -3.25 13.01 5.22
N ILE A 37 -2.98 13.84 6.24
CA ILE A 37 -4.02 14.48 7.09
C ILE A 37 -4.07 16.00 6.92
N GLY A 38 -3.40 16.53 5.90
CA GLY A 38 -3.44 17.95 5.54
C GLY A 38 -2.44 18.83 6.29
N ARG A 39 -1.46 18.24 7.04
CA ARG A 39 -0.40 19.02 7.68
C ARG A 39 0.58 19.51 6.62
N LYS A 40 1.07 20.72 6.82
CA LYS A 40 2.06 21.34 5.94
C LYS A 40 3.44 21.25 6.55
N LEU A 41 4.38 20.74 5.76
CA LEU A 41 5.79 20.68 6.10
C LEU A 41 6.59 21.33 4.95
N VAL A 42 7.84 21.67 5.21
CA VAL A 42 8.70 22.26 4.19
C VAL A 42 9.97 21.46 3.98
N LEU A 43 10.24 21.11 2.74
CA LEU A 43 11.50 20.49 2.31
C LEU A 43 12.49 21.61 1.96
N VAL A 44 13.58 21.69 2.71
CA VAL A 44 14.59 22.75 2.56
C VAL A 44 15.89 22.15 2.04
N PRO A 45 16.43 22.61 0.92
CA PRO A 45 17.76 22.19 0.45
C PRO A 45 18.83 22.39 1.53
N ARG A 46 19.70 21.40 1.71
CA ARG A 46 20.75 21.48 2.74
C ARG A 46 21.65 22.68 2.54
N GLY A 47 21.88 23.43 3.63
CA GLY A 47 22.68 24.65 3.63
C GLY A 47 21.91 25.93 3.30
N GLN A 48 20.61 25.81 3.04
CA GLN A 48 19.69 26.95 2.87
C GLN A 48 18.96 27.25 4.17
N GLU A 49 18.69 28.52 4.42
CA GLU A 49 17.82 28.93 5.52
C GLU A 49 16.35 28.57 5.21
N PRO A 50 15.61 28.01 6.16
CA PRO A 50 14.23 27.70 5.96
C PRO A 50 13.38 28.97 5.80
N PRO A 51 12.28 28.91 5.01
CA PRO A 51 11.33 30.02 4.93
C PRO A 51 10.66 30.24 6.29
N SER A 52 10.24 31.48 6.55
CA SER A 52 9.56 31.83 7.79
C SER A 52 8.16 31.20 7.87
N GLY A 53 7.68 30.93 9.09
CA GLY A 53 6.32 30.45 9.36
C GLY A 53 6.21 28.94 9.54
N TYR A 54 7.33 28.21 9.65
CA TYR A 54 7.36 26.78 9.95
C TYR A 54 8.04 26.54 11.28
N GLU A 55 7.46 25.62 12.08
CA GLU A 55 8.06 25.14 13.32
C GLU A 55 9.22 24.18 12.97
N LYS A 56 10.11 23.94 13.94
CA LYS A 56 11.29 23.11 13.73
C LYS A 56 10.95 21.67 13.34
N SER A 57 9.87 21.13 13.89
CA SER A 57 9.35 19.79 13.55
C SER A 57 8.65 19.72 12.18
N GLU A 58 8.46 20.87 11.51
CA GLU A 58 7.88 20.95 10.16
C GLU A 58 8.96 21.13 9.07
N ILE A 59 10.22 21.34 9.46
CA ILE A 59 11.32 21.60 8.53
C ILE A 59 12.11 20.33 8.28
N ILE A 60 12.18 19.91 7.01
CA ILE A 60 12.87 18.68 6.58
C ILE A 60 14.02 19.03 5.65
N PRO A 61 15.26 18.85 6.07
CA PRO A 61 16.44 19.06 5.20
C PRO A 61 16.51 17.98 4.11
N VAL A 62 16.58 18.39 2.84
CA VAL A 62 16.65 17.46 1.71
C VAL A 62 17.98 17.54 0.95
N PRO A 63 18.46 16.44 0.34
CA PRO A 63 17.87 15.10 0.41
C PRO A 63 17.96 14.50 1.82
N VAL A 64 16.90 13.81 2.23
CA VAL A 64 16.80 13.09 3.51
C VAL A 64 17.80 11.93 3.51
N ARG A 65 18.49 11.74 4.64
CA ARG A 65 19.53 10.72 4.78
C ARG A 65 19.20 9.66 5.83
N ARG A 66 18.21 9.92 6.71
CA ARG A 66 17.87 9.03 7.80
C ARG A 66 16.36 9.00 8.00
N VAL A 67 15.75 7.87 7.72
CA VAL A 67 14.30 7.65 7.79
C VAL A 67 13.98 6.55 8.81
N ALA A 68 13.00 6.78 9.67
CA ALA A 68 12.31 5.71 10.38
C ALA A 68 10.95 5.46 9.69
N ALA A 69 10.65 4.20 9.36
CA ALA A 69 9.43 3.80 8.68
C ALA A 69 8.58 2.89 9.59
N TYR A 70 7.33 3.29 9.87
CA TYR A 70 6.45 2.56 10.76
C TYR A 70 5.62 1.49 10.06
N SER A 71 5.59 1.48 8.73
CA SER A 71 4.85 0.48 7.97
C SER A 71 5.70 -0.21 6.91
N ALA A 72 5.30 -1.44 6.57
CA ALA A 72 5.90 -2.17 5.47
C ALA A 72 5.63 -1.50 4.11
N PHE A 73 4.50 -0.79 3.99
CA PHE A 73 4.19 0.03 2.81
C PHE A 73 5.22 1.15 2.62
N ASP A 74 5.56 1.88 3.69
CA ASP A 74 6.54 2.97 3.62
C ASP A 74 7.91 2.43 3.19
N ALA A 75 8.35 1.30 3.76
CA ALA A 75 9.59 0.64 3.36
C ALA A 75 9.58 0.19 1.89
N ALA A 76 8.45 -0.35 1.41
CA ALA A 76 8.30 -0.73 0.01
C ALA A 76 8.33 0.48 -0.94
N MET A 77 7.77 1.63 -0.54
CA MET A 77 7.87 2.86 -1.33
C MET A 77 9.29 3.44 -1.37
N LEU A 78 10.04 3.36 -0.25
CA LEU A 78 11.47 3.69 -0.25
C LEU A 78 12.26 2.74 -1.18
N LYS A 79 11.85 1.46 -1.25
CA LYS A 79 12.44 0.50 -2.18
C LYS A 79 12.12 0.83 -3.64
N ALA A 80 10.90 1.27 -3.94
CA ALA A 80 10.53 1.73 -5.28
C ALA A 80 11.41 2.92 -5.75
N LEU A 81 11.83 3.78 -4.82
CA LEU A 81 12.78 4.88 -5.06
C LEU A 81 14.26 4.46 -5.06
N GLY A 82 14.56 3.19 -4.72
CA GLY A 82 15.93 2.68 -4.66
C GLY A 82 16.76 3.23 -3.50
N VAL A 83 16.15 3.69 -2.41
CA VAL A 83 16.87 4.40 -1.33
C VAL A 83 16.94 3.65 0.01
N VAL A 84 16.29 2.47 0.13
CA VAL A 84 16.22 1.73 1.42
C VAL A 84 17.59 1.58 2.07
N GLN A 85 18.58 1.08 1.33
CA GLN A 85 19.91 0.83 1.87
C GLN A 85 20.65 2.12 2.29
N ASP A 86 20.30 3.25 1.68
CA ASP A 86 20.98 4.51 1.91
C ASP A 86 20.40 5.29 3.11
N VAL A 87 19.05 5.22 3.28
CA VAL A 87 18.37 6.13 4.19
C VAL A 87 17.62 5.46 5.35
N LEU A 88 17.22 4.18 5.23
CA LEU A 88 16.41 3.55 6.28
C LEU A 88 17.29 3.22 7.50
N VAL A 89 16.88 3.72 8.68
CA VAL A 89 17.61 3.56 9.94
C VAL A 89 16.80 2.95 11.06
N GLY A 90 15.49 2.82 10.89
CA GLY A 90 14.62 2.24 11.90
C GLY A 90 13.29 1.77 11.34
N VAL A 91 12.76 0.69 11.91
CA VAL A 91 11.48 0.08 11.54
C VAL A 91 10.76 -0.45 12.78
N THR A 92 9.44 -0.62 12.68
CA THR A 92 8.58 -1.06 13.81
C THR A 92 8.18 -2.53 13.74
N LYS A 93 8.71 -3.30 12.80
CA LYS A 93 8.51 -4.75 12.73
C LYS A 93 9.79 -5.47 13.10
N ALA A 94 9.66 -6.60 13.81
CA ALA A 94 10.77 -7.48 14.10
C ALA A 94 11.39 -8.07 12.82
N LYS A 95 12.66 -8.44 12.87
CA LYS A 95 13.40 -8.91 11.68
C LYS A 95 12.72 -10.09 10.98
N GLU A 96 12.16 -11.00 11.75
CA GLU A 96 11.50 -12.23 11.28
C GLU A 96 10.22 -11.98 10.49
N GLU A 97 9.64 -10.79 10.63
CA GLU A 97 8.43 -10.38 9.91
C GLU A 97 8.74 -9.74 8.55
N TRP A 98 10.01 -9.42 8.27
CA TRP A 98 10.40 -8.78 7.02
C TRP A 98 10.67 -9.78 5.91
N THR A 99 10.28 -9.40 4.71
CA THR A 99 10.56 -10.13 3.46
C THR A 99 11.34 -9.28 2.47
N ILE A 100 11.56 -7.99 2.77
CA ILE A 100 12.40 -7.07 1.98
C ILE A 100 13.87 -7.35 2.31
N PRO A 101 14.69 -7.89 1.39
CA PRO A 101 16.06 -8.30 1.67
C PRO A 101 16.95 -7.17 2.20
N GLU A 102 16.76 -5.95 1.69
CA GLU A 102 17.51 -4.76 2.09
C GLU A 102 17.25 -4.39 3.56
N VAL A 103 16.01 -4.58 4.03
CA VAL A 103 15.64 -4.33 5.44
C VAL A 103 16.25 -5.42 6.33
N ILE A 104 16.10 -6.69 5.96
CA ILE A 104 16.67 -7.83 6.71
C ILE A 104 18.16 -7.64 6.87
N SER A 105 18.89 -7.42 5.78
CA SER A 105 20.34 -7.19 5.81
C SER A 105 20.73 -5.98 6.63
N GLY A 106 19.93 -4.88 6.54
CA GLY A 106 20.17 -3.67 7.34
C GLY A 106 19.98 -3.90 8.84
N MET A 107 19.03 -4.73 9.23
CA MET A 107 18.83 -5.12 10.63
C MET A 107 19.94 -6.07 11.14
N GLU A 108 20.37 -7.01 10.32
CA GLU A 108 21.45 -7.96 10.66
C GLU A 108 22.79 -7.28 10.88
N ASN A 109 23.11 -6.27 10.09
CA ASN A 109 24.36 -5.53 10.24
C ASN A 109 24.27 -4.32 11.20
N GLY A 110 23.12 -4.13 11.87
CA GLY A 110 22.89 -3.07 12.85
C GLY A 110 22.68 -1.66 12.27
N LYS A 111 22.52 -1.53 10.95
CA LYS A 111 22.22 -0.24 10.29
C LYS A 111 20.77 0.19 10.51
N ILE A 112 19.85 -0.76 10.54
CA ILE A 112 18.42 -0.54 10.76
C ILE A 112 18.06 -1.07 12.15
N ALA A 113 17.58 -0.18 13.02
CA ALA A 113 17.15 -0.53 14.37
C ALA A 113 15.69 -1.01 14.38
N TYR A 114 15.38 -1.95 15.27
CA TYR A 114 14.02 -2.24 15.67
C TYR A 114 13.56 -1.19 16.69
N LEU A 115 12.48 -0.48 16.38
CA LEU A 115 12.00 0.64 17.18
C LEU A 115 10.84 0.27 18.14
N GLY A 116 10.52 -1.02 18.27
CA GLY A 116 9.30 -1.46 18.97
C GLY A 116 8.08 -1.44 18.04
N GLU A 117 6.94 -1.86 18.58
CA GLU A 117 5.66 -1.80 17.84
C GLU A 117 5.17 -0.35 17.72
N PRO A 118 4.37 -0.01 16.68
CA PRO A 118 3.88 1.36 16.48
C PRO A 118 3.17 1.97 17.70
N GLU A 119 2.40 1.15 18.43
CA GLU A 119 1.66 1.55 19.63
C GLU A 119 2.55 1.66 20.90
N SER A 120 3.79 1.22 20.82
CA SER A 120 4.75 1.21 21.95
C SER A 120 6.19 1.40 21.50
N ILE A 121 6.44 2.54 20.89
CA ILE A 121 7.77 2.90 20.37
C ILE A 121 8.82 2.96 21.48
N ASN A 122 9.95 2.30 21.24
CA ASN A 122 11.13 2.44 22.08
C ASN A 122 11.84 3.76 21.78
N LEU A 123 11.60 4.76 22.66
CA LEU A 123 12.14 6.12 22.50
C LEU A 123 13.66 6.17 22.50
N GLU A 124 14.32 5.30 23.27
CA GLU A 124 15.76 5.21 23.28
C GLU A 124 16.30 4.71 21.91
N ALA A 125 15.71 3.66 21.38
CA ALA A 125 16.05 3.14 20.05
C ALA A 125 15.80 4.19 18.95
N LEU A 126 14.64 4.89 19.00
CA LEU A 126 14.32 5.96 18.05
C LEU A 126 15.34 7.10 18.12
N THR A 127 15.67 7.56 19.34
CA THR A 127 16.62 8.65 19.55
C THR A 127 18.04 8.25 19.12
N ASN A 128 18.46 7.01 19.38
CA ASN A 128 19.75 6.48 18.95
C ASN A 128 19.81 6.30 17.42
N ALA A 129 18.70 5.93 16.78
CA ALA A 129 18.60 5.85 15.33
C ALA A 129 18.74 7.23 14.65
N ARG A 130 18.47 8.32 15.36
CA ARG A 130 18.58 9.72 14.87
C ARG A 130 17.90 9.92 13.50
N PRO A 131 16.62 9.58 13.33
CA PRO A 131 15.96 9.84 12.07
C PRO A 131 15.85 11.35 11.81
N GLU A 132 15.95 11.76 10.57
CA GLU A 132 15.67 13.13 10.10
C GLU A 132 14.18 13.30 9.80
N ILE A 133 13.48 12.17 9.60
CA ILE A 133 12.04 12.09 9.40
C ILE A 133 11.51 10.73 9.83
N VAL A 134 10.29 10.73 10.37
CA VAL A 134 9.48 9.53 10.60
C VAL A 134 8.36 9.48 9.59
N MET A 135 8.22 8.36 8.89
CA MET A 135 7.06 8.03 8.07
C MET A 135 6.14 7.15 8.89
N THR A 136 4.91 7.59 9.16
CA THR A 136 3.97 6.85 10.03
C THR A 136 2.53 6.98 9.57
N TRP A 137 1.73 5.99 9.89
CA TRP A 137 0.27 6.01 9.78
C TRP A 137 -0.39 6.48 11.09
N ASP A 138 0.35 6.43 12.20
CA ASP A 138 -0.15 6.72 13.55
C ASP A 138 -0.08 8.21 13.86
N GLN A 139 -1.22 8.88 13.81
CA GLN A 139 -1.34 10.30 14.16
C GLN A 139 -1.09 10.57 15.64
N SER A 140 -1.26 9.57 16.51
CA SER A 140 -1.02 9.72 17.95
C SER A 140 0.46 9.90 18.30
N ALA A 141 1.36 9.54 17.39
CA ALA A 141 2.81 9.74 17.54
C ALA A 141 3.25 11.19 17.35
N ILE A 142 2.43 12.05 16.73
CA ILE A 142 2.81 13.44 16.38
C ILE A 142 3.28 14.24 17.60
N PRO A 143 2.52 14.35 18.72
CA PRO A 143 2.95 15.16 19.86
C PRO A 143 4.32 14.74 20.42
N MET A 144 4.56 13.45 20.50
CA MET A 144 5.83 12.89 20.98
C MET A 144 6.98 13.23 20.03
N LEU A 145 6.76 13.11 18.72
CA LEU A 145 7.79 13.43 17.71
C LEU A 145 8.09 14.94 17.67
N ASP A 146 7.07 15.78 17.84
CA ASP A 146 7.22 17.24 17.91
C ASP A 146 8.05 17.65 19.15
N GLU A 147 7.82 17.05 20.32
CA GLU A 147 8.63 17.27 21.53
C GLU A 147 10.09 16.88 21.33
N LEU A 148 10.36 15.84 20.54
CA LEU A 148 11.71 15.40 20.17
C LEU A 148 12.31 16.23 19.04
N ASN A 149 11.55 17.15 18.45
CA ASN A 149 11.90 17.89 17.22
C ASN A 149 12.30 16.97 16.06
N ILE A 150 11.58 15.86 15.91
CA ILE A 150 11.73 14.92 14.79
C ILE A 150 10.56 15.15 13.83
N PRO A 151 10.79 15.68 12.62
CA PRO A 151 9.75 15.80 11.62
C PRO A 151 9.08 14.48 11.31
N CYS A 152 7.76 14.47 11.11
CA CYS A 152 7.05 13.28 10.66
C CYS A 152 6.05 13.61 9.58
N ILE A 153 5.81 12.65 8.67
CA ILE A 153 4.73 12.67 7.69
C ILE A 153 3.74 11.54 7.99
N ILE A 154 2.45 11.87 7.91
CA ILE A 154 1.40 10.87 7.98
C ILE A 154 1.15 10.32 6.59
N THR A 155 1.36 9.01 6.42
CA THR A 155 1.31 8.32 5.13
C THR A 155 -0.05 7.69 4.83
N THR A 156 -1.02 7.82 5.73
CA THR A 156 -2.42 7.42 5.55
C THR A 156 -3.33 8.62 5.37
N THR A 157 -4.50 8.39 4.80
CA THR A 157 -5.48 9.43 4.48
C THR A 157 -6.84 9.15 5.14
N PRO A 158 -7.65 10.18 5.45
CA PRO A 158 -9.00 10.00 6.00
C PRO A 158 -9.98 9.37 5.00
N VAL A 159 -9.62 9.33 3.71
CA VAL A 159 -10.39 8.69 2.65
C VAL A 159 -9.52 7.60 2.03
N ALA A 160 -10.11 6.48 1.63
CA ALA A 160 -9.36 5.41 0.95
C ALA A 160 -8.66 5.95 -0.29
N ALA A 161 -7.40 5.56 -0.48
CA ALA A 161 -6.66 5.87 -1.68
C ALA A 161 -7.27 5.12 -2.88
N ASP A 162 -7.65 5.85 -3.92
CA ASP A 162 -7.95 5.28 -5.23
C ASP A 162 -6.65 4.76 -5.91
N LEU A 163 -6.78 4.20 -7.09
CA LEU A 163 -5.63 3.62 -7.79
C LEU A 163 -4.60 4.68 -8.20
N ASP A 164 -5.05 5.88 -8.59
CA ASP A 164 -4.15 6.98 -8.96
C ASP A 164 -3.35 7.46 -7.74
N ALA A 165 -4.01 7.73 -6.62
CA ALA A 165 -3.35 8.13 -5.38
C ALA A 165 -2.39 7.03 -4.86
N ARG A 166 -2.79 5.76 -4.93
CA ARG A 166 -1.95 4.63 -4.55
C ARG A 166 -0.69 4.54 -5.38
N MET A 167 -0.81 4.70 -6.69
CA MET A 167 0.28 4.66 -7.66
C MET A 167 1.22 5.85 -7.53
N ARG A 168 0.66 7.06 -7.34
CA ARG A 168 1.42 8.33 -7.32
C ARG A 168 2.03 8.68 -5.97
N PHE A 169 1.75 7.95 -4.92
CA PHE A 169 2.35 8.21 -3.61
C PHE A 169 3.88 8.24 -3.65
N VAL A 170 4.48 7.44 -4.53
CA VAL A 170 5.93 7.48 -4.77
C VAL A 170 6.42 8.84 -5.30
N GLN A 171 5.61 9.56 -6.08
CA GLN A 171 5.92 10.91 -6.57
C GLN A 171 5.85 11.96 -5.46
N PHE A 172 4.98 11.76 -4.44
CA PHE A 172 5.01 12.59 -3.23
C PHE A 172 6.32 12.42 -2.46
N LEU A 173 6.85 11.20 -2.38
CA LEU A 173 8.09 10.91 -1.67
C LEU A 173 9.35 11.32 -2.45
N ALA A 174 9.30 11.37 -3.77
CA ALA A 174 10.45 11.62 -4.63
C ALA A 174 11.27 12.87 -4.24
N PRO A 175 10.66 14.05 -3.96
CA PRO A 175 11.40 15.25 -3.59
C PRO A 175 12.13 15.18 -2.24
N PHE A 176 11.75 14.25 -1.35
CA PHE A 176 12.47 14.03 -0.10
C PHE A 176 13.86 13.44 -0.32
N PHE A 177 14.06 12.73 -1.42
CA PHE A 177 15.25 11.92 -1.69
C PHE A 177 15.97 12.30 -3.00
N ASP A 178 15.44 13.26 -3.74
CA ASP A 178 15.90 13.59 -5.10
C ASP A 178 15.85 12.38 -6.06
N ARG A 179 14.67 11.72 -6.09
CA ARG A 179 14.41 10.49 -6.86
C ARG A 179 13.22 10.60 -7.81
N GLN A 180 13.08 11.75 -8.48
CA GLN A 180 11.96 11.98 -9.39
C GLN A 180 11.92 10.98 -10.56
N LYS A 181 13.09 10.65 -11.12
CA LYS A 181 13.18 9.71 -12.24
C LYS A 181 12.71 8.30 -11.88
N GLU A 182 13.07 7.83 -10.69
CA GLU A 182 12.66 6.53 -10.18
C GLU A 182 11.16 6.49 -9.91
N ALA A 183 10.61 7.56 -9.35
CA ALA A 183 9.18 7.70 -9.11
C ALA A 183 8.39 7.72 -10.43
N ASP A 184 8.83 8.49 -11.41
CA ASP A 184 8.17 8.58 -12.72
C ASP A 184 8.23 7.22 -13.45
N ALA A 185 9.36 6.53 -13.40
CA ALA A 185 9.52 5.19 -13.97
C ALA A 185 8.58 4.16 -13.31
N PHE A 186 8.39 4.24 -12.00
CA PHE A 186 7.42 3.42 -11.29
C PHE A 186 5.98 3.68 -11.77
N VAL A 187 5.56 4.95 -11.77
CA VAL A 187 4.21 5.35 -12.22
C VAL A 187 3.96 4.94 -13.66
N GLU A 188 4.92 5.15 -14.56
CA GLU A 188 4.83 4.75 -15.96
C GLU A 188 4.68 3.22 -16.13
N ARG A 189 5.41 2.44 -15.33
CA ARG A 189 5.33 0.97 -15.36
C ARG A 189 3.95 0.49 -14.93
N VAL A 190 3.42 1.02 -13.82
CA VAL A 190 2.08 0.67 -13.33
C VAL A 190 1.01 1.13 -14.32
N THR A 191 1.10 2.36 -14.84
CA THR A 191 0.14 2.90 -15.83
C THR A 191 0.05 2.01 -17.06
N ARG A 192 1.19 1.58 -17.62
CA ARG A 192 1.19 0.67 -18.79
C ARG A 192 0.45 -0.64 -18.51
N VAL A 193 0.58 -1.18 -17.32
CA VAL A 193 -0.13 -2.41 -16.94
C VAL A 193 -1.63 -2.16 -16.80
N VAL A 194 -2.02 -1.09 -16.11
CA VAL A 194 -3.41 -0.69 -15.92
C VAL A 194 -4.12 -0.47 -17.27
N ASP A 195 -3.49 0.29 -18.17
CA ASP A 195 -4.07 0.59 -19.49
C ASP A 195 -4.21 -0.67 -20.36
N ARG A 196 -3.22 -1.55 -20.35
CA ARG A 196 -3.29 -2.84 -21.03
C ARG A 196 -4.42 -3.73 -20.52
N ILE A 197 -4.59 -3.81 -19.19
CA ILE A 197 -5.65 -4.59 -18.56
C ILE A 197 -7.02 -4.00 -18.90
N ARG A 198 -7.18 -2.68 -18.72
CA ARG A 198 -8.42 -1.96 -19.04
C ARG A 198 -8.82 -2.20 -20.50
N GLN A 199 -7.90 -2.01 -21.44
CA GLN A 199 -8.18 -2.19 -22.87
C GLN A 199 -8.64 -3.59 -23.21
N LYS A 200 -8.04 -4.61 -22.61
CA LYS A 200 -8.40 -6.00 -22.89
C LYS A 200 -9.71 -6.43 -22.21
N ALA A 201 -10.01 -5.85 -21.05
CA ALA A 201 -11.15 -6.27 -20.23
C ALA A 201 -12.43 -5.46 -20.44
N GLN A 202 -12.40 -4.34 -21.20
CA GLN A 202 -13.54 -3.42 -21.33
C GLN A 202 -14.80 -4.05 -21.91
N ASP A 203 -14.66 -4.96 -22.88
CA ASP A 203 -15.77 -5.54 -23.65
C ASP A 203 -16.07 -7.01 -23.27
N LEU A 204 -15.64 -7.44 -22.10
CA LEU A 204 -15.89 -8.82 -21.67
C LEU A 204 -17.39 -9.06 -21.43
N PRO A 205 -17.95 -10.13 -22.04
CA PRO A 205 -19.38 -10.45 -21.88
C PRO A 205 -19.71 -10.98 -20.48
N GLU A 206 -18.76 -11.65 -19.84
CA GLU A 206 -18.90 -12.21 -18.51
C GLU A 206 -17.98 -11.47 -17.54
N ARG A 207 -18.53 -11.08 -16.39
CA ARG A 207 -17.85 -10.34 -15.34
C ARG A 207 -17.90 -11.15 -14.05
N PRO A 208 -16.79 -11.80 -13.65
CA PRO A 208 -16.75 -12.55 -12.41
C PRO A 208 -17.07 -11.63 -11.20
N LYS A 209 -17.81 -12.18 -10.25
CA LYS A 209 -18.21 -11.51 -9.02
C LYS A 209 -17.13 -11.70 -7.94
N VAL A 210 -16.58 -10.61 -7.45
CA VAL A 210 -15.42 -10.60 -6.56
C VAL A 210 -15.77 -10.04 -5.20
N MET A 211 -15.37 -10.76 -4.18
CA MET A 211 -15.29 -10.30 -2.79
C MET A 211 -13.84 -10.04 -2.42
N TRP A 212 -13.60 -9.00 -1.63
CA TRP A 212 -12.30 -8.80 -0.99
C TRP A 212 -12.53 -8.42 0.47
N GLY A 213 -12.22 -9.35 1.35
CA GLY A 213 -12.53 -9.21 2.76
C GLY A 213 -12.35 -10.52 3.53
N ASP A 214 -12.64 -10.48 4.81
CA ASP A 214 -12.52 -11.64 5.68
C ASP A 214 -13.51 -11.62 6.84
N VAL A 215 -13.67 -12.78 7.45
CA VAL A 215 -14.46 -13.00 8.65
C VAL A 215 -13.54 -13.40 9.80
N TYR A 216 -13.39 -12.52 10.78
CA TYR A 216 -12.63 -12.74 12.00
C TYR A 216 -13.59 -13.03 13.14
N GLU A 217 -13.72 -14.28 13.51
CA GLU A 217 -14.67 -14.72 14.56
C GLU A 217 -16.08 -14.18 14.28
N LYS A 218 -16.42 -13.00 14.83
CA LYS A 218 -17.72 -12.34 14.68
C LYS A 218 -17.68 -11.06 13.85
N ARG A 219 -16.49 -10.58 13.50
CA ARG A 219 -16.31 -9.34 12.72
C ARG A 219 -16.08 -9.68 11.27
N VAL A 220 -16.70 -8.94 10.40
CA VAL A 220 -16.51 -9.04 8.95
C VAL A 220 -15.92 -7.74 8.44
N MET A 221 -14.75 -7.82 7.84
CA MET A 221 -14.06 -6.67 7.27
C MET A 221 -13.98 -6.83 5.76
N VAL A 222 -14.29 -5.77 5.02
CA VAL A 222 -14.20 -5.75 3.55
C VAL A 222 -13.45 -4.50 3.08
N GLU A 223 -12.82 -4.59 1.91
CA GLU A 223 -12.30 -3.40 1.23
C GLU A 223 -13.45 -2.51 0.77
N PRO A 224 -13.38 -1.19 0.98
CA PRO A 224 -14.43 -0.29 0.53
C PRO A 224 -14.45 -0.14 -0.99
N GLY A 225 -15.62 0.15 -1.56
CA GLY A 225 -15.82 0.34 -2.99
C GLY A 225 -15.11 1.56 -3.58
N ASN A 226 -14.69 2.51 -2.73
CA ASN A 226 -13.92 3.69 -3.12
C ASN A 226 -12.38 3.52 -3.01
N CYS A 227 -11.88 2.30 -2.77
CA CYS A 227 -10.44 2.05 -2.68
C CYS A 227 -9.85 1.55 -4.02
N TRP A 228 -8.52 1.59 -4.12
CA TRP A 228 -7.75 1.15 -5.28
C TRP A 228 -8.03 -0.31 -5.67
N VAL A 229 -8.29 -1.18 -4.70
CA VAL A 229 -8.61 -2.61 -4.93
C VAL A 229 -9.92 -2.74 -5.70
N ALA A 230 -10.98 -2.08 -5.22
CA ALA A 230 -12.30 -2.11 -5.85
C ALA A 230 -12.26 -1.49 -7.25
N GLU A 231 -11.55 -0.36 -7.40
CA GLU A 231 -11.35 0.27 -8.70
C GLU A 231 -10.63 -0.66 -9.67
N PHE A 232 -9.58 -1.34 -9.22
CA PHE A 232 -8.83 -2.27 -10.05
C PHE A 232 -9.67 -3.49 -10.45
N VAL A 233 -10.45 -4.07 -9.54
CA VAL A 233 -11.37 -5.17 -9.87
C VAL A 233 -12.31 -4.76 -11.00
N ARG A 234 -12.88 -3.54 -10.95
CA ARG A 234 -13.73 -3.01 -12.04
C ARG A 234 -12.96 -2.82 -13.35
N LEU A 235 -11.76 -2.24 -13.29
CA LEU A 235 -10.89 -2.05 -14.45
C LEU A 235 -10.49 -3.38 -15.10
N ALA A 236 -10.30 -4.41 -14.29
CA ALA A 236 -10.03 -5.77 -14.75
C ALA A 236 -11.27 -6.50 -15.32
N GLY A 237 -12.41 -5.82 -15.46
CA GLY A 237 -13.62 -6.38 -16.06
C GLY A 237 -14.38 -7.33 -15.14
N ALA A 238 -14.32 -7.12 -13.83
CA ALA A 238 -15.05 -7.88 -12.83
C ALA A 238 -16.05 -7.01 -12.05
N ASN A 239 -16.97 -7.64 -11.33
CA ASN A 239 -17.96 -6.98 -10.49
C ASN A 239 -17.53 -7.08 -9.02
N TYR A 240 -17.21 -5.95 -8.41
CA TYR A 240 -16.91 -5.89 -6.99
C TYR A 240 -18.19 -5.84 -6.16
N LEU A 241 -18.37 -6.77 -5.20
CA LEU A 241 -19.64 -6.96 -4.53
C LEU A 241 -19.92 -6.00 -3.37
N PHE A 242 -18.91 -5.20 -2.96
CA PHE A 242 -19.02 -4.18 -1.90
C PHE A 242 -18.81 -2.76 -2.44
N ASP A 243 -19.22 -2.51 -3.66
CA ASP A 243 -19.04 -1.24 -4.38
C ASP A 243 -19.74 -0.06 -3.69
N ASP A 244 -20.80 -0.34 -2.95
CA ASP A 244 -21.60 0.62 -2.19
C ASP A 244 -21.14 0.82 -0.73
N VAL A 245 -20.04 0.17 -0.32
CA VAL A 245 -19.40 0.38 0.99
C VAL A 245 -18.31 1.43 0.84
N PHE A 246 -18.37 2.51 1.65
CA PHE A 246 -17.42 3.61 1.58
C PHE A 246 -16.67 3.79 2.89
N GLY A 247 -15.37 4.09 2.82
CA GLY A 247 -14.55 4.31 4.00
C GLY A 247 -13.10 4.70 3.67
N SER A 248 -12.27 4.77 4.71
CA SER A 248 -10.84 5.13 4.61
C SER A 248 -9.91 3.92 4.61
N ALA A 249 -10.38 2.80 5.13
CA ALA A 249 -9.66 1.53 5.23
C ALA A 249 -10.69 0.39 5.17
N CYS A 250 -10.29 -0.84 5.49
CA CYS A 250 -11.23 -1.95 5.63
C CYS A 250 -12.42 -1.59 6.54
N ILE A 251 -13.63 -1.83 6.06
CA ILE A 251 -14.87 -1.46 6.74
C ILE A 251 -15.55 -2.70 7.30
N GLU A 252 -16.05 -2.58 8.53
CA GLU A 252 -16.86 -3.62 9.15
C GLU A 252 -18.28 -3.60 8.59
N ILE A 253 -18.74 -4.76 8.09
CA ILE A 253 -20.12 -4.98 7.63
C ILE A 253 -20.76 -6.10 8.44
N SER A 254 -22.07 -6.26 8.33
CA SER A 254 -22.76 -7.39 8.97
C SER A 254 -22.41 -8.72 8.29
N LEU A 255 -22.34 -9.79 9.09
CA LEU A 255 -22.13 -11.14 8.56
C LEU A 255 -23.24 -11.54 7.58
N GLU A 256 -24.50 -11.15 7.87
CA GLU A 256 -25.63 -11.40 6.98
C GLU A 256 -25.42 -10.79 5.60
N ARG A 257 -24.95 -9.53 5.54
CA ARG A 257 -24.64 -8.87 4.27
C ARG A 257 -23.52 -9.59 3.52
N PHE A 258 -22.44 -9.95 4.21
CA PHE A 258 -21.32 -10.68 3.60
C PHE A 258 -21.77 -11.99 2.97
N ILE A 259 -22.56 -12.78 3.71
CA ILE A 259 -23.08 -14.06 3.22
C ILE A 259 -24.06 -13.84 2.05
N THR A 260 -24.98 -12.88 2.18
CA THR A 260 -25.98 -12.62 1.12
C THR A 260 -25.31 -12.15 -0.17
N SER A 261 -24.36 -11.21 -0.09
CA SER A 261 -23.62 -10.73 -1.25
C SER A 261 -22.71 -11.82 -1.84
N GLY A 262 -22.14 -12.67 -0.99
CA GLY A 262 -21.20 -13.70 -1.39
C GLY A 262 -21.83 -14.99 -1.92
N LYS A 263 -23.17 -15.14 -1.85
CA LYS A 263 -23.84 -16.40 -2.24
C LYS A 263 -23.52 -16.83 -3.67
N ASP A 264 -23.50 -15.87 -4.59
CA ASP A 264 -23.24 -16.11 -6.02
C ASP A 264 -21.89 -15.52 -6.46
N ALA A 265 -20.96 -15.32 -5.52
CA ALA A 265 -19.62 -14.83 -5.83
C ALA A 265 -18.76 -15.95 -6.43
N ASP A 266 -17.85 -15.58 -7.32
CA ASP A 266 -16.90 -16.49 -7.98
C ASP A 266 -15.57 -16.55 -7.25
N THR A 267 -15.12 -15.42 -6.68
CA THR A 267 -13.79 -15.29 -6.10
C THR A 267 -13.83 -14.47 -4.81
N LEU A 268 -13.14 -14.95 -3.79
CA LEU A 268 -12.85 -14.23 -2.54
C LEU A 268 -11.33 -14.05 -2.40
N PHE A 269 -10.88 -12.80 -2.28
CA PHE A 269 -9.57 -12.49 -1.76
C PHE A 269 -9.66 -12.25 -0.26
N THR A 270 -9.00 -13.10 0.54
CA THR A 270 -8.94 -12.95 2.01
C THR A 270 -7.69 -12.16 2.42
N TYR A 271 -7.69 -11.62 3.65
CA TYR A 271 -6.50 -10.98 4.25
C TYR A 271 -5.60 -11.96 4.99
N ARG A 272 -6.13 -13.14 5.34
CA ARG A 272 -5.42 -14.10 6.17
C ARG A 272 -4.46 -14.91 5.33
N THR A 273 -3.23 -14.97 5.81
CA THR A 273 -2.19 -15.86 5.30
C THR A 273 -2.28 -17.24 5.93
N ALA A 274 -1.62 -18.22 5.35
CA ALA A 274 -1.52 -19.57 5.93
C ALA A 274 -0.95 -19.56 7.35
N ASN A 275 -0.09 -18.60 7.68
CA ASN A 275 0.53 -18.46 9.01
C ASN A 275 -0.46 -18.17 10.14
N VAL A 276 -1.66 -17.67 9.82
CA VAL A 276 -2.73 -17.44 10.80
C VAL A 276 -3.81 -18.53 10.75
N GLY A 277 -3.45 -19.72 10.28
CA GLY A 277 -4.29 -20.92 10.37
C GLY A 277 -5.35 -21.06 9.26
N VAL A 278 -5.30 -20.24 8.20
CA VAL A 278 -6.20 -20.39 7.05
C VAL A 278 -5.47 -21.10 5.92
N THR A 279 -5.44 -22.42 6.00
CA THR A 279 -4.70 -23.31 5.09
C THR A 279 -5.59 -23.93 4.02
N SER A 280 -6.92 -23.89 4.21
CA SER A 280 -7.92 -24.44 3.29
C SER A 280 -9.27 -23.73 3.43
N LYS A 281 -10.18 -23.95 2.49
CA LYS A 281 -11.58 -23.49 2.59
C LYS A 281 -12.27 -24.12 3.82
N GLU A 282 -12.01 -25.39 4.09
CA GLU A 282 -12.50 -26.08 5.28
C GLU A 282 -11.98 -25.43 6.58
N ALA A 283 -10.69 -25.05 6.65
CA ALA A 283 -10.13 -24.33 7.80
C ALA A 283 -10.81 -22.98 8.01
N MET A 284 -11.11 -22.26 6.91
CA MET A 284 -11.84 -21.00 6.97
C MET A 284 -13.28 -21.21 7.50
N ALA A 285 -13.97 -22.22 7.03
CA ALA A 285 -15.33 -22.57 7.47
C ALA A 285 -15.38 -23.02 8.94
N ARG A 286 -14.34 -23.69 9.45
CA ARG A 286 -14.23 -24.03 10.88
C ARG A 286 -14.18 -22.80 11.79
N THR A 287 -13.56 -21.69 11.32
CA THR A 287 -13.52 -20.44 12.09
C THR A 287 -14.91 -19.80 12.19
N ASN A 288 -15.69 -19.84 11.11
CA ASN A 288 -17.07 -19.38 11.09
C ASN A 288 -17.89 -20.20 10.09
N PRO A 289 -18.72 -21.16 10.56
CA PRO A 289 -19.49 -22.04 9.66
C PRO A 289 -20.44 -21.31 8.71
N ALA A 290 -20.84 -20.08 9.01
CA ALA A 290 -21.72 -19.32 8.12
C ALA A 290 -21.08 -19.04 6.76
N VAL A 291 -19.75 -18.99 6.65
CA VAL A 291 -19.05 -18.76 5.37
C VAL A 291 -19.16 -19.94 4.39
N GLU A 292 -19.57 -21.13 4.83
CA GLU A 292 -19.86 -22.26 3.93
C GLU A 292 -20.95 -21.93 2.90
N ARG A 293 -21.73 -20.87 3.14
CA ARG A 293 -22.86 -20.47 2.31
C ARG A 293 -22.47 -19.52 1.16
N ILE A 294 -21.21 -19.10 1.08
CA ILE A 294 -20.75 -18.24 -0.02
C ILE A 294 -20.17 -19.07 -1.17
N GLY A 295 -20.39 -18.60 -2.41
CA GLY A 295 -19.94 -19.28 -3.63
C GLY A 295 -18.44 -19.61 -3.64
N PRO A 296 -17.53 -18.70 -3.24
CA PRO A 296 -16.09 -19.01 -3.23
C PRO A 296 -15.70 -20.21 -2.39
N ILE A 297 -16.37 -20.46 -1.26
CA ILE A 297 -16.13 -21.64 -0.42
C ILE A 297 -16.70 -22.91 -1.04
N GLN A 298 -17.89 -22.83 -1.70
CA GLN A 298 -18.56 -23.98 -2.28
C GLN A 298 -17.83 -24.44 -3.56
N ASP A 299 -17.93 -23.65 -4.61
CA ASP A 299 -17.49 -24.02 -5.97
C ASP A 299 -16.52 -23.03 -6.60
N GLY A 300 -16.30 -21.87 -5.95
CA GLY A 300 -15.47 -20.79 -6.45
C GLY A 300 -14.00 -20.86 -5.96
N LYS A 301 -13.33 -19.70 -5.96
CA LYS A 301 -11.93 -19.57 -5.57
C LYS A 301 -11.79 -18.73 -4.32
N VAL A 302 -10.93 -19.18 -3.41
CA VAL A 302 -10.46 -18.37 -2.27
C VAL A 302 -8.96 -18.15 -2.42
N LEU A 303 -8.55 -16.89 -2.50
CA LEU A 303 -7.17 -16.46 -2.66
C LEU A 303 -6.65 -15.92 -1.32
N SER A 304 -5.61 -16.55 -0.81
CA SER A 304 -4.88 -16.12 0.39
C SER A 304 -3.62 -15.37 -0.02
N PRO A 305 -3.33 -14.18 0.56
CA PRO A 305 -2.09 -13.47 0.25
C PRO A 305 -0.88 -14.27 0.76
N LEU A 306 0.21 -14.24 0.00
CA LEU A 306 1.50 -14.75 0.44
C LEU A 306 2.13 -13.76 1.45
N PRO A 307 3.02 -14.22 2.36
CA PRO A 307 3.54 -13.41 3.46
C PRO A 307 4.17 -12.07 3.03
N HIS A 308 4.77 -12.02 1.84
CA HIS A 308 5.41 -10.80 1.33
C HIS A 308 4.46 -9.83 0.63
N TYR A 309 3.20 -10.21 0.37
CA TYR A 309 2.23 -9.35 -0.36
C TYR A 309 2.13 -7.95 0.25
N ALA A 310 1.95 -7.84 1.57
CA ALA A 310 1.81 -6.57 2.27
C ALA A 310 3.08 -5.67 2.20
N GLN A 311 4.22 -6.26 1.80
CA GLN A 311 5.52 -5.60 1.68
C GLN A 311 5.94 -5.39 0.22
N SER A 312 5.03 -5.61 -0.74
CA SER A 312 5.32 -5.61 -2.18
C SER A 312 4.68 -4.43 -2.91
N ALA A 313 4.43 -3.31 -2.23
CA ALA A 313 3.84 -2.13 -2.87
C ALA A 313 4.74 -1.54 -3.98
N ASP A 314 6.05 -1.78 -3.95
CA ASP A 314 7.02 -1.48 -5.01
C ASP A 314 6.79 -2.30 -6.31
N ARG A 315 5.99 -3.36 -6.22
CA ARG A 315 5.64 -4.27 -7.30
C ARG A 315 4.13 -4.22 -7.63
N LEU A 316 3.53 -3.05 -7.52
CA LEU A 316 2.09 -2.86 -7.74
C LEU A 316 1.65 -3.32 -9.12
N ASP A 317 2.44 -3.06 -10.15
CA ASP A 317 2.22 -3.55 -11.52
C ASP A 317 2.07 -5.08 -11.59
N GLU A 318 2.96 -5.82 -10.94
CA GLU A 318 2.93 -7.28 -10.91
C GLU A 318 1.74 -7.83 -10.11
N ILE A 319 1.35 -7.16 -9.01
CA ILE A 319 0.16 -7.49 -8.22
C ILE A 319 -1.10 -7.34 -9.10
N LEU A 320 -1.20 -6.22 -9.82
CA LEU A 320 -2.33 -5.95 -10.71
C LEU A 320 -2.42 -6.98 -11.85
N GLU A 321 -1.29 -7.36 -12.45
CA GLU A 321 -1.23 -8.44 -13.46
C GLU A 321 -1.71 -9.78 -12.90
N GLU A 322 -1.31 -10.11 -11.67
CA GLU A 322 -1.69 -11.37 -11.05
C GLU A 322 -3.19 -11.41 -10.74
N VAL A 323 -3.74 -10.32 -10.20
CA VAL A 323 -5.19 -10.22 -9.96
C VAL A 323 -5.96 -10.36 -11.28
N ALA A 324 -5.55 -9.68 -12.34
CA ALA A 324 -6.18 -9.82 -13.66
C ALA A 324 -6.10 -11.25 -14.19
N SER A 325 -4.97 -11.93 -13.97
CA SER A 325 -4.78 -13.34 -14.35
C SER A 325 -5.68 -14.30 -13.55
N ILE A 326 -5.90 -14.00 -12.28
CA ILE A 326 -6.80 -14.81 -11.44
C ILE A 326 -8.25 -14.67 -11.92
N LEU A 327 -8.66 -13.44 -12.24
CA LEU A 327 -10.04 -13.14 -12.67
C LEU A 327 -10.32 -13.64 -14.10
N HIS A 328 -9.34 -13.54 -15.00
CA HIS A 328 -9.48 -13.90 -16.42
C HIS A 328 -8.25 -14.64 -16.92
N PRO A 329 -8.02 -15.91 -16.50
CA PRO A 329 -6.81 -16.66 -16.84
C PRO A 329 -6.62 -16.89 -18.34
N GLY A 330 -7.72 -17.00 -19.10
CA GLY A 330 -7.66 -17.12 -20.57
C GLY A 330 -7.23 -15.84 -21.28
N LEU A 331 -7.46 -14.67 -20.67
CA LEU A 331 -7.13 -13.36 -21.26
C LEU A 331 -5.76 -12.84 -20.81
N PHE A 332 -5.40 -13.13 -19.54
CA PHE A 332 -4.14 -12.74 -18.91
C PHE A 332 -3.41 -13.99 -18.38
N PRO A 333 -2.87 -14.85 -19.27
CA PRO A 333 -2.18 -16.05 -18.83
C PRO A 333 -0.93 -15.67 -18.02
N LYS A 334 -0.73 -16.35 -16.88
CA LYS A 334 0.46 -16.23 -16.03
C LYS A 334 0.90 -17.62 -15.59
N GLU A 335 2.18 -17.94 -15.75
CA GLU A 335 2.71 -19.28 -15.46
C GLU A 335 2.81 -19.56 -13.95
N SER A 336 3.04 -18.52 -13.13
CA SER A 336 3.17 -18.64 -11.67
C SER A 336 2.45 -17.51 -10.95
N ARG A 337 1.97 -17.81 -9.75
CA ARG A 337 1.43 -16.83 -8.82
C ARG A 337 2.51 -16.45 -7.80
N ASN A 338 2.69 -15.16 -7.61
CA ASN A 338 3.73 -14.61 -6.74
C ASN A 338 3.18 -13.91 -5.49
N PHE A 339 1.89 -13.53 -5.47
CA PHE A 339 1.30 -12.74 -4.39
C PHE A 339 0.13 -13.43 -3.71
N PHE A 340 -0.53 -14.35 -4.41
CA PHE A 340 -1.70 -15.05 -3.90
C PHE A 340 -1.58 -16.55 -4.12
N ALA A 341 -1.96 -17.33 -3.11
CA ALA A 341 -2.16 -18.76 -3.22
C ALA A 341 -3.66 -19.07 -3.20
N GLU A 342 -4.11 -19.94 -4.09
CA GLU A 342 -5.46 -20.46 -4.04
C GLU A 342 -5.55 -21.51 -2.92
N LEU A 343 -6.53 -21.34 -2.03
CA LEU A 343 -6.75 -22.28 -0.95
C LEU A 343 -7.34 -23.59 -1.49
N PRO A 344 -6.79 -24.74 -1.09
CA PRO A 344 -7.41 -26.03 -1.39
C PRO A 344 -8.74 -26.19 -0.63
N ASP A 345 -9.60 -27.09 -1.08
CA ASP A 345 -10.88 -27.35 -0.42
C ASP A 345 -10.70 -27.89 1.00
N ARG A 346 -9.69 -28.77 1.21
CA ARG A 346 -9.36 -29.38 2.49
C ARG A 346 -7.88 -29.25 2.81
N ASP A 347 -7.57 -29.29 4.09
CA ASP A 347 -6.19 -29.36 4.52
C ASP A 347 -5.53 -30.61 3.94
N ASN A 348 -4.43 -30.42 3.23
CA ASN A 348 -3.54 -31.51 2.88
C ASN A 348 -2.89 -31.98 4.20
N LEU A 349 -3.55 -32.88 4.91
CA LEU A 349 -2.92 -33.65 5.97
C LEU A 349 -1.78 -34.40 5.29
N ARG A 350 -0.56 -33.85 5.33
CA ARG A 350 0.64 -34.64 5.07
C ARG A 350 0.54 -35.84 6.00
N LYS A 351 0.42 -37.01 5.42
CA LYS A 351 0.80 -38.25 6.07
C LYS A 351 2.31 -38.18 6.34
N GLU A 352 2.70 -37.46 7.38
CA GLU A 352 3.98 -37.69 8.00
C GLU A 352 3.82 -38.93 8.89
N GLY A 353 4.21 -40.06 8.37
CA GLY A 353 4.19 -41.34 9.09
C GLY A 353 3.98 -42.53 8.18
N GLU A 354 4.92 -42.84 7.32
CA GLU A 354 5.34 -44.22 6.96
C GLU A 354 6.82 -44.18 6.57
#